data_961f728f938df3c7cd5af7f98d56e6a7
#
_entry.id   961f728f938df3c7cd5af7f98d56e6a7
#
_cell.length_a   1.000
_cell.length_b   1.000
_cell.length_c   1.000
_cell.angle_alpha   90.00
_cell.angle_beta   90.00
_cell.angle_gamma   90.00
#
_symmetry.space_group_name_H-M   'P 1'
#
loop_
_entity.id
_entity.type
_entity.pdbx_description
1 polymer ?
#
loop_
_entity_poly.entity_id
_entity_poly.type
_entity_poly.pdbx_seq_one_letter_code
_entity_poly.pdbx_strand_id
1 'polypeptide(L)'
;MADRAHDGRRRGVTGPGRWWGSRALVVIATLLSLTGCRSLARAAFVPPEVAVADTKVRNIGLRGGSLDVTLRVDNPNDFRLDVAGVRYIVWVDSTQVATGNVERVVTLLPRSTTLVEVPVEFLLEALRVVMVRFVASGTVPYRVTGEFRYVTPFGSITRPFESAGMVRR
;
A
#
# COMPACT_ATOMS: atom_id res chain seq x y z
N MET A 1 45.98 47.30 72.40
CA MET A 1 46.08 48.35 71.40
C MET A 1 45.56 47.79 70.08
N ALA A 2 44.46 48.32 69.76
CA ALA A 2 43.67 48.27 68.50
C ALA A 2 44.02 47.22 67.44
N ASP A 3 43.04 46.38 67.15
CA ASP A 3 42.96 45.69 65.92
C ASP A 3 41.54 45.78 65.38
N ARG A 4 41.43 46.03 64.09
CA ARG A 4 40.20 46.23 63.34
C ARG A 4 39.92 45.05 62.48
N ALA A 5 38.79 44.39 62.77
CA ALA A 5 38.16 43.40 61.93
C ALA A 5 37.73 44.00 60.59
N HIS A 6 38.00 43.33 59.52
CA HIS A 6 37.44 43.63 58.18
C HIS A 6 36.45 42.48 57.76
N ASP A 7 35.21 42.82 57.84
CA ASP A 7 34.06 42.03 57.37
C ASP A 7 34.01 42.06 55.85
N GLY A 8 34.21 40.93 55.22
CA GLY A 8 34.11 40.67 53.78
C GLY A 8 32.83 39.94 53.39
N ARG A 9 31.72 40.64 53.28
CA ARG A 9 30.47 40.10 52.78
C ARG A 9 30.63 39.61 51.32
N ARG A 10 30.68 38.32 51.13
CA ARG A 10 30.50 37.74 49.78
C ARG A 10 29.00 37.70 49.46
N ARG A 11 28.57 38.53 48.55
CA ARG A 11 27.24 38.47 47.95
C ARG A 11 27.16 37.28 47.01
N GLY A 12 26.34 36.30 47.39
CA GLY A 12 25.99 35.18 46.52
C GLY A 12 25.10 35.66 45.37
N VAL A 13 25.61 35.59 44.18
CA VAL A 13 24.83 35.81 42.95
C VAL A 13 24.09 34.53 42.64
N THR A 14 22.82 34.46 43.04
CA THR A 14 21.89 33.39 42.58
C THR A 14 21.40 33.75 41.19
N GLY A 15 22.03 33.20 40.17
CA GLY A 15 21.54 33.30 38.79
C GLY A 15 20.29 32.45 38.56
N PRO A 16 19.17 33.04 38.07
CA PRO A 16 18.02 32.26 37.65
C PRO A 16 18.29 31.80 36.21
N GLY A 17 18.43 30.49 35.95
CA GLY A 17 18.64 30.13 34.55
C GLY A 17 18.72 28.67 34.18
N ARG A 18 18.58 27.69 35.08
CA ARG A 18 18.81 26.27 34.72
C ARG A 18 17.54 25.40 34.59
N TRP A 19 16.39 25.90 34.86
CA TRP A 19 15.15 25.13 34.87
C TRP A 19 14.36 25.13 33.55
N TRP A 20 14.64 26.08 32.66
CA TRP A 20 13.95 26.14 31.36
C TRP A 20 14.54 25.21 30.30
N GLY A 21 15.82 24.91 30.37
CA GLY A 21 16.48 24.00 29.45
C GLY A 21 15.99 22.55 29.56
N SER A 22 15.68 22.09 30.76
CA SER A 22 15.23 20.71 30.99
C SER A 22 13.81 20.46 30.47
N ARG A 23 12.92 21.45 30.57
CA ARG A 23 11.54 21.32 30.05
C ARG A 23 11.49 21.34 28.51
N ALA A 24 12.32 22.14 27.89
CA ALA A 24 12.41 22.18 26.42
C ALA A 24 12.98 20.88 25.86
N LEU A 25 13.99 20.28 26.50
CA LEU A 25 14.57 18.99 26.11
C LEU A 25 13.58 17.82 26.25
N VAL A 26 12.76 17.80 27.31
CA VAL A 26 11.73 16.77 27.49
C VAL A 26 10.64 16.90 26.44
N VAL A 27 10.19 18.10 26.09
CA VAL A 27 9.18 18.32 25.05
C VAL A 27 9.68 17.93 23.67
N ILE A 28 10.93 18.25 23.33
CA ILE A 28 11.56 17.85 22.06
C ILE A 28 11.74 16.34 21.98
N ALA A 29 12.14 15.68 23.06
CA ALA A 29 12.28 14.23 23.10
C ALA A 29 10.92 13.51 22.94
N THR A 30 9.85 14.07 23.50
CA THR A 30 8.48 13.50 23.37
C THR A 30 7.91 13.71 21.97
N LEU A 31 8.21 14.84 21.32
CA LEU A 31 7.81 15.08 19.93
C LEU A 31 8.55 14.18 18.93
N LEU A 32 9.83 13.92 19.14
CA LEU A 32 10.63 13.00 18.32
C LEU A 32 10.19 11.54 18.43
N SER A 33 9.71 11.10 19.60
CA SER A 33 9.21 9.74 19.78
C SER A 33 7.88 9.47 19.08
N LEU A 34 7.02 10.48 18.90
CA LEU A 34 5.74 10.36 18.20
C LEU A 34 5.88 10.24 16.67
N THR A 35 6.92 10.80 16.08
CA THR A 35 7.18 10.68 14.63
C THR A 35 7.89 9.39 14.24
N GLY A 36 8.67 8.80 15.14
CA GLY A 36 9.43 7.56 14.91
C GLY A 36 8.56 6.32 14.74
N CYS A 37 7.45 6.20 15.50
CA CYS A 37 6.58 5.02 15.46
C CYS A 37 5.85 4.83 14.12
N ARG A 38 5.46 5.90 13.44
CA ARG A 38 4.76 5.81 12.14
C ARG A 38 5.66 5.37 10.99
N SER A 39 6.92 5.74 11.00
CA SER A 39 7.88 5.34 9.96
C SER A 39 8.31 3.87 10.13
N LEU A 40 8.50 3.39 11.35
CA LEU A 40 8.79 1.99 11.63
C LEU A 40 7.62 1.06 11.26
N ALA A 41 6.40 1.47 11.55
CA ALA A 41 5.21 0.69 11.21
C ALA A 41 4.99 0.59 9.69
N ARG A 42 5.33 1.64 8.92
CA ARG A 42 5.33 1.59 7.45
C ARG A 42 6.42 0.70 6.88
N ALA A 43 7.57 0.59 7.55
CA ALA A 43 8.64 -0.31 7.16
C ALA A 43 8.32 -1.79 7.42
N ALA A 44 7.40 -2.08 8.34
CA ALA A 44 6.94 -3.44 8.65
C ALA A 44 5.79 -3.92 7.75
N PHE A 45 5.26 -3.09 6.85
CA PHE A 45 4.21 -3.49 5.92
C PHE A 45 4.76 -4.41 4.83
N VAL A 46 4.24 -5.62 4.79
CA VAL A 46 4.48 -6.59 3.71
C VAL A 46 3.28 -6.57 2.77
N PRO A 47 3.47 -6.34 1.47
CA PRO A 47 2.38 -6.38 0.50
C PRO A 47 1.68 -7.74 0.52
N PRO A 48 0.33 -7.79 0.45
CA PRO A 48 -0.40 -9.03 0.29
C PRO A 48 -0.01 -9.78 -0.98
N GLU A 49 0.00 -11.10 -0.90
CA GLU A 49 0.17 -11.95 -2.06
C GLU A 49 -1.17 -12.16 -2.76
N VAL A 50 -1.17 -12.02 -4.10
CA VAL A 50 -2.39 -12.09 -4.91
C VAL A 50 -2.23 -13.16 -5.98
N ALA A 51 -3.18 -14.10 -6.05
CA ALA A 51 -3.25 -15.12 -7.08
C ALA A 51 -4.67 -15.21 -7.65
N VAL A 52 -4.79 -15.54 -8.94
CA VAL A 52 -6.09 -15.83 -9.56
C VAL A 52 -6.55 -17.21 -9.09
N ALA A 53 -7.72 -17.25 -8.46
CA ALA A 53 -8.34 -18.50 -7.99
C ALA A 53 -9.36 -19.05 -8.98
N ASP A 54 -10.16 -18.16 -9.61
CA ASP A 54 -11.20 -18.54 -10.57
C ASP A 54 -11.50 -17.40 -11.54
N THR A 55 -12.10 -17.74 -12.70
CA THR A 55 -12.55 -16.76 -13.69
C THR A 55 -13.86 -17.23 -14.30
N LYS A 56 -14.90 -16.39 -14.21
CA LYS A 56 -16.24 -16.67 -14.77
C LYS A 56 -16.62 -15.60 -15.78
N VAL A 57 -17.00 -16.05 -16.98
CA VAL A 57 -17.59 -15.15 -17.98
C VAL A 57 -19.00 -14.78 -17.53
N ARG A 58 -19.25 -13.48 -17.37
CA ARG A 58 -20.56 -12.94 -16.96
C ARG A 58 -21.41 -12.61 -18.19
N ASN A 59 -20.82 -11.95 -19.15
CA ASN A 59 -21.53 -11.48 -20.34
C ASN A 59 -20.60 -11.42 -21.56
N ILE A 60 -21.13 -11.73 -22.74
CA ILE A 60 -20.47 -11.51 -24.03
C ILE A 60 -21.48 -10.83 -24.97
N GLY A 61 -21.13 -9.65 -25.47
CA GLY A 61 -21.90 -8.87 -26.42
C GLY A 61 -21.11 -8.55 -27.68
N LEU A 62 -21.74 -7.85 -28.62
CA LEU A 62 -21.12 -7.51 -29.92
C LEU A 62 -19.93 -6.57 -29.84
N ARG A 63 -19.82 -5.75 -28.77
CA ARG A 63 -18.75 -4.76 -28.57
C ARG A 63 -17.73 -5.17 -27.55
N GLY A 64 -18.03 -6.15 -26.70
CA GLY A 64 -17.18 -6.57 -25.61
C GLY A 64 -17.91 -7.51 -24.67
N GLY A 65 -17.36 -7.71 -23.50
CA GLY A 65 -17.97 -8.53 -22.47
C GLY A 65 -17.40 -8.19 -21.10
N SER A 66 -17.86 -8.94 -20.12
CA SER A 66 -17.36 -8.85 -18.76
C SER A 66 -17.12 -10.26 -18.20
N LEU A 67 -16.14 -10.35 -17.34
CA LEU A 67 -15.83 -11.55 -16.56
C LEU A 67 -15.59 -11.16 -15.11
N ASP A 68 -15.88 -12.07 -14.21
CA ASP A 68 -15.54 -11.94 -12.80
C ASP A 68 -14.28 -12.77 -12.54
N VAL A 69 -13.25 -12.10 -12.08
CA VAL A 69 -12.00 -12.72 -11.62
C VAL A 69 -12.04 -12.85 -10.12
N THR A 70 -12.01 -14.07 -9.62
CA THR A 70 -11.86 -14.31 -8.18
C THR A 70 -10.36 -14.37 -7.86
N LEU A 71 -9.93 -13.42 -7.06
CA LEU A 71 -8.57 -13.34 -6.56
C LEU A 71 -8.50 -13.95 -5.16
N ARG A 72 -7.49 -14.77 -4.92
CA ARG A 72 -7.07 -15.16 -3.58
C ARG A 72 -6.02 -14.18 -3.12
N VAL A 73 -6.30 -13.52 -2.00
CA VAL A 73 -5.45 -12.50 -1.43
C VAL A 73 -5.02 -12.94 -0.03
N ASP A 74 -3.73 -13.15 0.16
CA ASP A 74 -3.13 -13.58 1.42
C ASP A 74 -2.50 -12.36 2.12
N ASN A 75 -2.97 -12.04 3.33
CA ASN A 75 -2.42 -10.97 4.14
C ASN A 75 -1.33 -11.52 5.08
N PRO A 76 -0.04 -11.27 4.80
CA PRO A 76 1.05 -11.76 5.63
C PRO A 76 1.28 -10.92 6.91
N ASN A 77 0.56 -9.82 7.07
CA ASN A 77 0.75 -8.91 8.20
C ASN A 77 -0.01 -9.36 9.45
N ASP A 78 0.50 -9.00 10.63
CA ASP A 78 -0.15 -9.23 11.93
C ASP A 78 -1.29 -8.26 12.23
N PHE A 79 -1.63 -7.39 11.29
CA PHE A 79 -2.68 -6.40 11.42
C PHE A 79 -3.65 -6.44 10.24
N ARG A 80 -4.86 -5.97 10.49
CA ARG A 80 -5.92 -5.82 9.49
C ARG A 80 -5.50 -4.84 8.41
N LEU A 81 -5.81 -5.17 7.15
CA LEU A 81 -5.71 -4.29 6.00
C LEU A 81 -7.09 -4.09 5.39
N ASP A 82 -7.44 -2.86 5.05
CA ASP A 82 -8.59 -2.59 4.22
C ASP A 82 -8.09 -2.19 2.82
N VAL A 83 -8.41 -3.00 1.81
CA VAL A 83 -8.18 -2.63 0.41
C VAL A 83 -9.28 -1.66 0.03
N ALA A 84 -8.96 -0.39 -0.11
CA ALA A 84 -9.92 0.67 -0.43
C ALA A 84 -10.17 0.81 -1.94
N GLY A 85 -9.32 0.22 -2.76
CA GLY A 85 -9.49 0.21 -4.21
C GLY A 85 -8.30 -0.40 -4.94
N VAL A 86 -8.58 -0.81 -6.17
CA VAL A 86 -7.58 -1.28 -7.12
C VAL A 86 -7.83 -0.63 -8.48
N ARG A 87 -6.78 -0.12 -9.08
CA ARG A 87 -6.79 0.34 -10.47
C ARG A 87 -5.85 -0.55 -11.26
N TYR A 88 -6.28 -1.04 -12.43
CA TYR A 88 -5.47 -1.97 -13.22
C TYR A 88 -5.65 -1.75 -14.72
N ILE A 89 -4.63 -2.17 -15.48
CA ILE A 89 -4.64 -2.26 -16.93
C ILE A 89 -4.13 -3.66 -17.30
N VAL A 90 -4.83 -4.33 -18.20
CA VAL A 90 -4.46 -5.65 -18.73
C VAL A 90 -4.00 -5.48 -20.17
N TRP A 91 -2.82 -5.96 -20.44
CA TRP A 91 -2.22 -6.03 -21.77
C TRP A 91 -2.07 -7.48 -22.17
N VAL A 92 -2.40 -7.79 -23.42
CA VAL A 92 -2.05 -9.09 -24.03
C VAL A 92 -1.23 -8.77 -25.27
N ASP A 93 0.01 -9.27 -25.28
CA ASP A 93 1.06 -8.81 -26.19
C ASP A 93 1.23 -7.28 -26.09
N SER A 94 1.04 -6.54 -27.15
CA SER A 94 1.08 -5.07 -27.17
C SER A 94 -0.30 -4.41 -27.13
N THR A 95 -1.38 -5.19 -26.99
CA THR A 95 -2.76 -4.71 -27.05
C THR A 95 -3.34 -4.58 -25.65
N GLN A 96 -3.84 -3.38 -25.30
CA GLN A 96 -4.62 -3.18 -24.08
C GLN A 96 -5.99 -3.83 -24.28
N VAL A 97 -6.30 -4.84 -23.46
CA VAL A 97 -7.55 -5.62 -23.58
C VAL A 97 -8.58 -5.26 -22.53
N ALA A 98 -8.12 -4.79 -21.37
CA ALA A 98 -9.01 -4.38 -20.29
C ALA A 98 -8.39 -3.28 -19.44
N THR A 99 -9.25 -2.52 -18.78
CA THR A 99 -8.88 -1.58 -17.72
C THR A 99 -9.99 -1.57 -16.68
N GLY A 100 -9.65 -1.29 -15.44
CA GLY A 100 -10.64 -1.20 -14.38
C GLY A 100 -10.20 -0.32 -13.23
N ASN A 101 -11.21 0.21 -12.56
CA ASN A 101 -11.08 0.92 -11.29
C ASN A 101 -12.17 0.38 -10.37
N VAL A 102 -11.77 -0.39 -9.37
CA VAL A 102 -12.67 -0.97 -8.37
C VAL A 102 -12.48 -0.20 -7.08
N GLU A 103 -13.49 0.55 -6.69
CA GLU A 103 -13.54 1.27 -5.42
C GLU A 103 -14.47 0.54 -4.45
N ARG A 104 -13.98 -0.56 -3.93
CA ARG A 104 -14.71 -1.40 -2.98
C ARG A 104 -13.80 -1.71 -1.81
N VAL A 105 -14.29 -1.42 -0.60
CA VAL A 105 -13.54 -1.78 0.60
C VAL A 105 -13.66 -3.29 0.85
N VAL A 106 -12.52 -3.96 0.83
CA VAL A 106 -12.40 -5.38 1.21
C VAL A 106 -11.46 -5.47 2.41
N THR A 107 -11.96 -6.03 3.50
CA THR A 107 -11.18 -6.24 4.71
C THR A 107 -10.41 -7.55 4.63
N LEU A 108 -9.11 -7.45 4.76
CA LEU A 108 -8.19 -8.58 4.90
C LEU A 108 -7.82 -8.72 6.38
N LEU A 109 -8.25 -9.78 7.02
CA LEU A 109 -7.90 -10.04 8.42
C LEU A 109 -6.40 -10.37 8.56
N PRO A 110 -5.81 -10.20 9.77
CA PRO A 110 -4.42 -10.55 10.00
C PRO A 110 -4.15 -12.03 9.68
N ARG A 111 -3.02 -12.32 9.05
CA ARG A 111 -2.55 -13.69 8.76
C ARG A 111 -3.61 -14.59 8.11
N SER A 112 -4.43 -14.02 7.23
CA SER A 112 -5.55 -14.74 6.61
C SER A 112 -5.61 -14.59 5.10
N THR A 113 -6.29 -15.54 4.48
CA THR A 113 -6.64 -15.54 3.05
C THR A 113 -8.07 -15.04 2.87
N THR A 114 -8.28 -14.17 1.89
CA THR A 114 -9.59 -13.65 1.51
C THR A 114 -9.81 -13.82 0.01
N LEU A 115 -11.00 -14.22 -0.39
CA LEU A 115 -11.41 -14.25 -1.80
C LEU A 115 -12.05 -12.91 -2.16
N VAL A 116 -11.57 -12.31 -3.24
CA VAL A 116 -12.02 -11.00 -3.73
C VAL A 116 -12.47 -11.13 -5.18
N GLU A 117 -13.72 -10.81 -5.46
CA GLU A 117 -14.23 -10.77 -6.84
C GLU A 117 -13.97 -9.39 -7.46
N VAL A 118 -13.34 -9.40 -8.62
CA VAL A 118 -13.01 -8.21 -9.40
C VAL A 118 -13.70 -8.32 -10.76
N PRO A 119 -14.67 -7.42 -11.06
CA PRO A 119 -15.26 -7.38 -12.38
C PRO A 119 -14.25 -6.80 -13.39
N VAL A 120 -14.08 -7.50 -14.51
CA VAL A 120 -13.19 -7.09 -15.60
C VAL A 120 -14.02 -6.91 -16.87
N GLU A 121 -14.01 -5.71 -17.44
CA GLU A 121 -14.63 -5.42 -18.73
C GLU A 121 -13.57 -5.46 -19.83
N PHE A 122 -13.89 -6.09 -20.94
CA PHE A 122 -13.02 -6.19 -22.11
C PHE A 122 -13.71 -5.79 -23.40
N LEU A 123 -12.92 -5.27 -24.34
CA LEU A 123 -13.38 -4.91 -25.68
C LEU A 123 -13.19 -6.10 -26.63
N LEU A 124 -14.23 -6.48 -27.38
CA LEU A 124 -14.16 -7.60 -28.32
C LEU A 124 -13.18 -7.33 -29.45
N GLU A 125 -13.05 -6.07 -29.90
CA GLU A 125 -12.11 -5.66 -30.93
C GLU A 125 -10.64 -5.93 -30.51
N ALA A 126 -10.29 -5.58 -29.27
CA ALA A 126 -8.97 -5.88 -28.72
C ALA A 126 -8.72 -7.39 -28.64
N LEU A 127 -9.73 -8.17 -28.24
CA LEU A 127 -9.63 -9.63 -28.19
C LEU A 127 -9.47 -10.25 -29.58
N ARG A 128 -10.10 -9.71 -30.62
CA ARG A 128 -9.92 -10.23 -32.00
C ARG A 128 -8.47 -10.20 -32.43
N VAL A 129 -7.76 -9.09 -32.18
CA VAL A 129 -6.33 -8.96 -32.50
C VAL A 129 -5.50 -10.02 -31.75
N VAL A 130 -5.77 -10.19 -30.47
CA VAL A 130 -5.12 -11.18 -29.61
C VAL A 130 -5.40 -12.61 -30.08
N MET A 131 -6.68 -12.92 -30.44
CA MET A 131 -7.07 -14.25 -30.88
C MET A 131 -6.39 -14.65 -32.20
N VAL A 132 -6.25 -13.75 -33.17
CA VAL A 132 -5.51 -14.04 -34.40
C VAL A 132 -4.08 -14.46 -34.09
N ARG A 133 -3.39 -13.74 -33.22
CA ARG A 133 -2.02 -14.07 -32.79
C ARG A 133 -1.98 -15.39 -32.02
N PHE A 134 -2.89 -15.58 -31.09
CA PHE A 134 -2.97 -16.82 -30.29
C PHE A 134 -3.16 -18.06 -31.14
N VAL A 135 -4.04 -18.00 -32.16
CA VAL A 135 -4.25 -19.09 -33.11
C VAL A 135 -3.00 -19.36 -33.93
N ALA A 136 -2.27 -18.31 -34.35
CA ALA A 136 -1.06 -18.44 -35.16
C ALA A 136 0.14 -18.98 -34.37
N SER A 137 0.33 -18.56 -33.11
CA SER A 137 1.54 -18.89 -32.31
C SER A 137 1.30 -19.94 -31.23
N GLY A 138 0.05 -20.21 -30.86
CA GLY A 138 -0.29 -21.09 -29.75
C GLY A 138 -0.02 -20.50 -28.35
N THR A 139 0.64 -19.35 -28.28
CA THR A 139 0.99 -18.67 -27.03
C THR A 139 0.93 -17.16 -27.20
N VAL A 140 0.49 -16.45 -26.14
CA VAL A 140 0.57 -14.97 -26.09
C VAL A 140 1.02 -14.53 -24.70
N PRO A 141 1.93 -13.54 -24.60
CA PRO A 141 2.29 -12.94 -23.33
C PRO A 141 1.16 -12.03 -22.82
N TYR A 142 1.00 -12.00 -21.53
CA TYR A 142 0.13 -11.02 -20.86
C TYR A 142 0.91 -10.24 -19.82
N ARG A 143 0.45 -9.03 -19.54
CA ARG A 143 0.93 -8.17 -18.46
C ARG A 143 -0.26 -7.46 -17.82
N VAL A 144 -0.28 -7.47 -16.51
CA VAL A 144 -1.23 -6.70 -15.70
C VAL A 144 -0.43 -5.72 -14.87
N THR A 145 -0.73 -4.44 -15.00
CA THR A 145 -0.12 -3.38 -14.19
C THR A 145 -1.21 -2.65 -13.43
N GLY A 146 -0.90 -2.14 -12.26
CA GLY A 146 -1.88 -1.40 -11.49
C GLY A 146 -1.36 -0.90 -10.16
N GLU A 147 -2.31 -0.39 -9.36
CA GLU A 147 -2.05 0.13 -8.04
C GLU A 147 -3.13 -0.35 -7.06
N PHE A 148 -2.70 -0.83 -5.92
CA PHE A 148 -3.56 -1.07 -4.77
C PHE A 148 -3.48 0.08 -3.78
N ARG A 149 -4.62 0.51 -3.27
CA ARG A 149 -4.73 1.44 -2.17
C ARG A 149 -5.17 0.70 -0.91
N TYR A 150 -4.27 0.63 0.06
CA TYR A 150 -4.51 0.00 1.35
C TYR A 150 -4.74 1.05 2.42
N VAL A 151 -5.65 0.78 3.34
CA VAL A 151 -5.81 1.51 4.59
C VAL A 151 -5.36 0.59 5.71
N THR A 152 -4.38 1.07 6.47
CA THR A 152 -3.81 0.37 7.62
C THR A 152 -4.07 1.17 8.89
N PRO A 153 -3.90 0.60 10.09
CA PRO A 153 -3.96 1.36 11.34
C PRO A 153 -2.99 2.55 11.40
N PHE A 154 -1.97 2.56 10.54
CA PHE A 154 -0.91 3.58 10.50
C PHE A 154 -1.11 4.61 9.37
N GLY A 155 -2.18 4.49 8.58
CA GLY A 155 -2.53 5.36 7.47
C GLY A 155 -2.69 4.64 6.13
N SER A 156 -2.95 5.44 5.08
CA SER A 156 -3.13 4.90 3.71
C SER A 156 -1.78 4.70 3.04
N ILE A 157 -1.66 3.59 2.30
CA ILE A 157 -0.49 3.20 1.53
C ILE A 157 -0.94 2.84 0.13
N THR A 158 -0.34 3.44 -0.89
CA THR A 158 -0.53 3.02 -2.29
C THR A 158 0.69 2.21 -2.73
N ARG A 159 0.45 1.08 -3.38
CA ARG A 159 1.50 0.20 -3.90
C ARG A 159 1.21 -0.17 -5.33
N PRO A 160 2.15 0.08 -6.25
CA PRO A 160 2.07 -0.44 -7.60
C PRO A 160 2.28 -1.96 -7.58
N PHE A 161 1.69 -2.63 -8.56
CA PHE A 161 1.95 -4.04 -8.83
C PHE A 161 2.09 -4.28 -10.32
N GLU A 162 2.85 -5.28 -10.66
CA GLU A 162 2.97 -5.80 -12.00
C GLU A 162 2.96 -7.33 -11.94
N SER A 163 2.21 -7.95 -12.85
CA SER A 163 2.22 -9.39 -13.05
C SER A 163 2.30 -9.66 -14.54
N ALA A 164 3.15 -10.58 -14.94
CA ALA A 164 3.31 -10.98 -16.34
C ALA A 164 3.39 -12.50 -16.45
N GLY A 165 2.95 -13.02 -17.59
CA GLY A 165 2.98 -14.45 -17.86
C GLY A 165 2.67 -14.77 -19.32
N MET A 166 2.46 -16.05 -19.59
CA MET A 166 2.12 -16.58 -20.91
C MET A 166 0.81 -17.35 -20.85
N VAL A 167 -0.13 -16.99 -21.72
CA VAL A 167 -1.29 -17.85 -22.02
C VAL A 167 -0.86 -18.84 -23.07
N ARG A 168 -1.12 -20.12 -22.83
CA ARG A 168 -0.80 -21.23 -23.74
C ARG A 168 -2.09 -21.98 -24.11
N ARG A 169 -2.09 -22.50 -25.35
CA ARG A 169 -3.16 -23.36 -25.87
C ARG A 169 -3.11 -24.76 -25.25
#